data_a7420d27cd6c2317d3ead86aea9c5026
#
_entry.id   a7420d27cd6c2317d3ead86aea9c5026
#
_cell.length_a   1.000
_cell.length_b   1.000
_cell.length_c   1.000
_cell.angle_alpha   90.00
_cell.angle_beta   90.00
_cell.angle_gamma   90.00
#
_symmetry.space_group_name_H-M   'P 1'
#
loop_
_entity.id
_entity.type
_entity.pdbx_description
1 polymer ?
#
loop_
_entity_poly.entity_id
_entity_poly.type
_entity_poly.pdbx_seq_one_letter_code
_entity_poly.pdbx_strand_id
1 'polypeptide(L)'
;MRRDRNRRGSAKAPRDNATQPRSRAAARAPQSPESAVINVLRKAARPLRLDEVAAEFGPTGAAQAEQDLAQLVKRGEVMLNRRGQYCLREQIAGLVVGTVQGARNGDGQLLPDDGSAAIYLPAAQMREVMHGDRLAVRIESARFRGKAQGTIVEVLERRTKEVVGRLHIESGVAYLTPDNPRIPHRVLVPSQQLGTAVDGQIVMVELTQQPSRTSGPVGRVARILGDHGAPGMETEIAIHSHSLPCEFPAAVAAEADGFGTRIPQDAIAGREDLRHLELVTIDGEDARDFDDAVWCERRSGGWRVIVAIADVAHYVRPGNPLDVEARERGTSVYFPNRVLPMLPEALSNGLCSLKPDEDRLCLCCELRVGEDGRITRSRFFEGVMRSVARLTYRDVGEFLEKPAAKHAPGLERLRERLLALHGAYKSFIRARSGRGALELDTPELKLKFDE
;
A
#
# COMPACT_ATOMS: atom_id res chain seq x y z
N MET A 1 45.31 -1.41 -51.81
CA MET A 1 45.89 -0.16 -52.35
C MET A 1 46.21 0.69 -51.14
N ARG A 2 47.44 0.68 -50.69
CA ARG A 2 48.57 1.60 -50.96
C ARG A 2 48.22 2.99 -50.48
N ARG A 3 48.86 3.41 -49.41
CA ARG A 3 50.07 4.22 -49.20
C ARG A 3 49.72 5.64 -48.82
N ASP A 4 50.32 6.46 -47.98
CA ASP A 4 51.67 6.57 -47.40
C ASP A 4 51.65 7.65 -46.31
N ARG A 5 52.27 7.48 -45.19
CA ARG A 5 53.49 8.11 -44.64
C ARG A 5 53.67 9.60 -44.97
N ASN A 6 53.79 10.45 -43.96
CA ASN A 6 55.05 11.17 -43.80
C ASN A 6 55.35 11.71 -42.38
N ARG A 7 56.58 11.51 -42.00
CA ARG A 7 57.33 11.95 -40.82
C ARG A 7 57.89 13.38 -41.03
N ARG A 8 58.20 14.03 -39.93
CA ARG A 8 59.39 14.86 -39.57
C ARG A 8 58.92 15.98 -38.66
N GLY A 9 59.61 16.39 -37.58
CA GLY A 9 60.96 16.17 -37.14
C GLY A 9 61.22 17.11 -35.94
N SER A 10 62.13 16.71 -35.16
CA SER A 10 62.70 17.24 -33.93
C SER A 10 63.18 18.70 -33.95
N ALA A 11 63.04 19.39 -32.77
CA ALA A 11 64.10 20.30 -32.32
C ALA A 11 64.15 20.37 -30.78
N LYS A 12 65.30 20.02 -30.23
CA LYS A 12 65.79 20.20 -28.85
C LYS A 12 66.41 21.58 -28.72
N ALA A 13 66.16 22.30 -27.57
CA ALA A 13 67.20 22.95 -26.72
C ALA A 13 66.56 24.06 -25.88
N PRO A 14 67.17 24.61 -24.85
CA PRO A 14 67.94 23.99 -23.75
C PRO A 14 67.37 24.33 -22.33
N ARG A 15 67.95 23.66 -21.33
CA ARG A 15 67.70 23.87 -19.91
C ARG A 15 68.31 25.18 -19.45
N ASP A 16 67.49 25.99 -18.73
CA ASP A 16 68.03 27.01 -17.80
C ASP A 16 67.55 26.67 -16.37
N ASN A 17 68.58 26.53 -15.53
CA ASN A 17 68.48 26.36 -14.09
C ASN A 17 68.26 27.73 -13.46
N ALA A 18 67.02 27.96 -12.92
CA ALA A 18 66.79 29.10 -12.04
C ALA A 18 66.16 28.57 -10.74
N THR A 19 67.00 28.60 -9.73
CA THR A 19 66.69 28.36 -8.30
C THR A 19 65.61 29.33 -7.85
N GLN A 20 64.41 28.83 -7.55
CA GLN A 20 63.40 29.64 -6.86
C GLN A 20 63.45 29.39 -5.35
N PRO A 21 63.27 30.44 -4.52
CA PRO A 21 63.38 30.37 -3.08
C PRO A 21 62.14 29.68 -2.47
N ARG A 22 62.39 28.86 -1.46
CA ARG A 22 61.36 28.23 -0.61
C ARG A 22 60.35 29.24 -0.10
N SER A 23 59.10 29.13 -0.55
CA SER A 23 58.00 29.92 -0.02
C SER A 23 57.70 29.45 1.42
N ARG A 24 57.75 30.42 2.30
CA ARG A 24 57.28 30.36 3.70
C ARG A 24 55.90 29.76 3.76
N ALA A 25 55.71 28.80 4.70
CA ALA A 25 54.39 28.29 5.09
C ALA A 25 53.44 29.48 5.36
N ALA A 26 52.36 29.56 4.57
CA ALA A 26 51.30 30.52 4.83
C ALA A 26 50.65 30.15 6.17
N ALA A 27 50.77 31.06 7.13
CA ALA A 27 50.05 30.97 8.40
C ALA A 27 48.53 30.84 8.08
N ARG A 28 47.89 29.76 8.55
CA ARG A 28 46.43 29.60 8.48
C ARG A 28 45.80 30.81 9.17
N ALA A 29 44.97 31.55 8.41
CA ALA A 29 44.14 32.62 8.96
C ALA A 29 43.28 32.04 10.12
N PRO A 30 43.04 32.79 11.20
CA PRO A 30 42.23 32.36 12.31
C PRO A 30 40.84 31.99 11.77
N GLN A 31 40.46 30.71 11.97
CA GLN A 31 39.12 30.24 11.58
C GLN A 31 38.09 30.98 12.43
N SER A 32 37.03 31.50 11.82
CA SER A 32 35.92 32.07 12.60
C SER A 32 35.34 31.00 13.54
N PRO A 33 34.80 31.34 14.70
CA PRO A 33 34.21 30.41 15.65
C PRO A 33 33.16 29.49 14.97
N GLU A 34 32.35 30.06 14.08
CA GLU A 34 31.36 29.31 13.27
C GLU A 34 31.99 28.27 12.37
N SER A 35 33.15 28.56 11.76
CA SER A 35 33.93 27.60 10.97
C SER A 35 34.40 26.40 11.79
N ALA A 36 34.63 26.59 13.07
CA ALA A 36 35.04 25.54 13.99
C ALA A 36 33.88 24.55 14.26
N VAL A 37 32.67 25.05 14.52
CA VAL A 37 31.46 24.21 14.69
C VAL A 37 31.15 23.40 13.39
N ILE A 38 31.22 24.04 12.23
CA ILE A 38 31.05 23.37 10.95
C ILE A 38 32.07 22.25 10.76
N ASN A 39 33.33 22.47 11.14
CA ASN A 39 34.39 21.46 11.04
C ASN A 39 34.15 20.27 11.99
N VAL A 40 33.65 20.50 13.21
CA VAL A 40 33.27 19.43 14.13
C VAL A 40 32.16 18.56 13.54
N LEU A 41 31.09 19.19 13.05
CA LEU A 41 29.97 18.47 12.42
C LEU A 41 30.43 17.71 11.17
N ARG A 42 31.30 18.32 10.34
CA ARG A 42 31.82 17.68 9.13
C ARG A 42 32.70 16.49 9.44
N LYS A 43 33.57 16.60 10.46
CA LYS A 43 34.46 15.51 10.90
C LYS A 43 33.70 14.34 11.49
N ALA A 44 32.63 14.61 12.24
CA ALA A 44 31.82 13.55 12.84
C ALA A 44 31.08 12.71 11.79
N ALA A 45 30.75 13.29 10.64
CA ALA A 45 30.02 12.64 9.53
C ALA A 45 28.67 11.98 9.95
N ARG A 46 28.13 12.37 11.11
CA ARG A 46 26.85 11.94 11.69
C ARG A 46 26.20 13.09 12.43
N PRO A 47 24.89 13.06 12.68
CA PRO A 47 24.24 14.01 13.56
C PRO A 47 24.82 13.95 14.97
N LEU A 48 25.11 15.11 15.58
CA LEU A 48 25.64 15.26 16.93
C LEU A 48 24.61 15.95 17.82
N ARG A 49 24.56 15.56 19.10
CA ARG A 49 23.81 16.27 20.12
C ARG A 49 24.56 17.52 20.55
N LEU A 50 23.86 18.45 21.20
CA LEU A 50 24.46 19.68 21.69
C LEU A 50 25.64 19.41 22.65
N ASP A 51 25.47 18.45 23.58
CA ASP A 51 26.50 18.03 24.52
C ASP A 51 27.73 17.43 23.81
N GLU A 52 27.54 16.67 22.73
CA GLU A 52 28.66 16.13 21.95
C GLU A 52 29.42 17.22 21.20
N VAL A 53 28.72 18.22 20.64
CA VAL A 53 29.37 19.37 20.01
C VAL A 53 30.08 20.22 21.01
N ALA A 54 29.46 20.55 22.16
CA ALA A 54 30.03 21.35 23.22
C ALA A 54 31.31 20.73 23.83
N ALA A 55 31.35 19.39 23.95
CA ALA A 55 32.51 18.68 24.47
C ALA A 55 33.79 18.91 23.65
N GLU A 56 33.69 19.12 22.32
CA GLU A 56 34.83 19.41 21.44
C GLU A 56 35.45 20.80 21.66
N PHE A 57 34.71 21.72 22.30
CA PHE A 57 35.17 23.10 22.58
C PHE A 57 35.60 23.34 24.04
N GLY A 58 35.42 22.34 24.88
CA GLY A 58 35.72 22.45 26.31
C GLY A 58 34.79 23.43 27.09
N PRO A 59 34.96 23.55 28.43
CA PRO A 59 34.02 24.31 29.26
C PRO A 59 33.87 25.79 28.91
N THR A 60 34.96 26.43 28.43
CA THR A 60 34.94 27.84 28.07
C THR A 60 34.39 28.15 26.68
N GLY A 61 34.40 27.17 25.78
CA GLY A 61 33.91 27.32 24.40
C GLY A 61 32.47 26.82 24.20
N ALA A 62 31.93 26.07 25.12
CA ALA A 62 30.61 25.41 24.98
C ALA A 62 29.48 26.42 24.75
N ALA A 63 29.41 27.50 25.51
CA ALA A 63 28.38 28.54 25.36
C ALA A 63 28.46 29.25 23.97
N GLN A 64 29.67 29.50 23.51
CA GLN A 64 29.85 30.08 22.17
C GLN A 64 29.46 29.11 21.08
N ALA A 65 29.79 27.82 21.19
CA ALA A 65 29.40 26.80 20.23
C ALA A 65 27.87 26.64 20.12
N GLU A 66 27.16 26.78 21.22
CA GLU A 66 25.68 26.78 21.24
C GLU A 66 25.11 27.99 20.51
N GLN A 67 25.66 29.19 20.74
CA GLN A 67 25.23 30.39 20.00
C GLN A 67 25.54 30.28 18.50
N ASP A 68 26.70 29.76 18.13
CA ASP A 68 27.10 29.56 16.76
C ASP A 68 26.18 28.52 16.06
N LEU A 69 25.85 27.43 16.75
CA LEU A 69 24.86 26.45 16.26
C LEU A 69 23.49 27.08 15.98
N ALA A 70 23.01 27.92 16.93
CA ALA A 70 21.70 28.57 16.76
C ALA A 70 21.71 29.53 15.55
N GLN A 71 22.82 30.23 15.32
CA GLN A 71 22.96 31.10 14.14
C GLN A 71 23.05 30.31 12.83
N LEU A 72 23.80 29.21 12.81
CA LEU A 72 23.94 28.32 11.66
C LEU A 72 22.62 27.64 11.30
N VAL A 73 21.80 27.27 12.32
CA VAL A 73 20.43 26.76 12.12
C VAL A 73 19.54 27.84 11.52
N LYS A 74 19.59 29.08 12.02
CA LYS A 74 18.82 30.21 11.49
C LYS A 74 19.18 30.53 10.03
N ARG A 75 20.44 30.34 9.64
CA ARG A 75 20.90 30.49 8.25
C ARG A 75 20.64 29.28 7.37
N GLY A 76 20.19 28.17 7.95
CA GLY A 76 19.90 26.93 7.22
C GLY A 76 21.14 26.16 6.78
N GLU A 77 22.33 26.47 7.31
CA GLU A 77 23.57 25.75 7.07
C GLU A 77 23.67 24.47 7.92
N VAL A 78 23.07 24.51 9.11
CA VAL A 78 22.91 23.38 10.03
C VAL A 78 21.42 23.09 10.21
N MET A 79 21.06 21.85 10.31
CA MET A 79 19.70 21.40 10.58
C MET A 79 19.63 20.66 11.90
N LEU A 80 18.53 20.88 12.63
CA LEU A 80 18.18 20.14 13.84
C LEU A 80 17.19 19.04 13.47
N ASN A 81 17.55 17.77 13.69
CA ASN A 81 16.66 16.67 13.43
C ASN A 81 15.62 16.51 14.58
N ARG A 82 14.61 15.63 14.39
CA ARG A 82 13.55 15.38 15.38
C ARG A 82 14.06 14.81 16.74
N ARG A 83 15.33 14.36 16.80
CA ARG A 83 15.99 13.85 18.00
C ARG A 83 16.81 14.91 18.73
N GLY A 84 16.74 16.19 18.30
CA GLY A 84 17.52 17.26 18.86
C GLY A 84 19.02 17.19 18.51
N GLN A 85 19.37 16.60 17.37
CA GLN A 85 20.75 16.48 16.91
C GLN A 85 21.01 17.41 15.72
N TYR A 86 22.20 17.99 15.68
CA TYR A 86 22.66 18.94 14.66
C TYR A 86 23.44 18.22 13.55
N CYS A 87 23.19 18.59 12.30
CA CYS A 87 23.89 18.09 11.12
C CYS A 87 24.01 19.18 10.05
N LEU A 88 25.07 19.14 9.25
CA LEU A 88 25.24 20.08 8.15
C LEU A 88 24.24 19.80 7.04
N ARG A 89 23.67 20.85 6.46
CA ARG A 89 22.78 20.74 5.29
C ARG A 89 23.46 20.01 4.11
N GLU A 90 24.76 20.24 3.89
CA GLU A 90 25.54 19.54 2.86
C GLU A 90 25.69 18.04 3.13
N GLN A 91 25.62 17.58 4.38
CA GLN A 91 25.64 16.15 4.75
C GLN A 91 24.30 15.48 4.47
N ILE A 92 23.21 16.26 4.41
CA ILE A 92 21.87 15.82 4.02
C ILE A 92 21.66 15.98 2.51
N ALA A 93 22.33 16.94 1.89
CA ALA A 93 22.37 17.08 0.44
C ALA A 93 23.05 15.86 -0.18
N GLY A 94 22.25 15.00 -0.86
CA GLY A 94 22.69 13.72 -1.42
C GLY A 94 22.26 12.48 -0.60
N LEU A 95 21.50 12.65 0.49
CA LEU A 95 20.79 11.54 1.12
C LEU A 95 19.52 11.22 0.32
N VAL A 96 19.32 9.94 0.07
CA VAL A 96 18.08 9.44 -0.50
C VAL A 96 17.19 8.93 0.62
N VAL A 97 15.97 9.43 0.66
CA VAL A 97 14.95 9.00 1.62
C VAL A 97 14.02 8.00 0.95
N GLY A 98 13.66 6.94 1.66
CA GLY A 98 12.79 5.92 1.12
C GLY A 98 12.43 4.85 2.15
N THR A 99 11.72 3.83 1.67
CA THR A 99 11.21 2.72 2.47
C THR A 99 12.05 1.45 2.24
N VAL A 100 12.39 0.75 3.32
CA VAL A 100 13.17 -0.50 3.29
C VAL A 100 12.30 -1.66 2.80
N GLN A 101 12.82 -2.38 1.84
CA GLN A 101 12.31 -3.69 1.46
C GLN A 101 13.38 -4.76 1.72
N GLY A 102 13.13 -5.59 2.73
CA GLY A 102 13.99 -6.74 3.04
C GLY A 102 13.87 -7.88 2.03
N ALA A 103 14.84 -8.77 2.01
CA ALA A 103 14.86 -9.96 1.18
C ALA A 103 15.17 -11.21 2.04
N ARG A 104 14.79 -12.41 1.57
CA ARG A 104 14.97 -13.69 2.27
C ARG A 104 16.42 -14.00 2.65
N ASN A 105 17.38 -13.53 1.86
CA ASN A 105 18.82 -13.77 2.08
C ASN A 105 19.43 -12.82 3.13
N GLY A 106 18.61 -11.97 3.78
CA GLY A 106 19.06 -11.00 4.76
C GLY A 106 19.52 -9.65 4.19
N ASP A 107 19.68 -9.54 2.88
CA ASP A 107 19.90 -8.25 2.21
C ASP A 107 18.60 -7.44 2.13
N GLY A 108 18.70 -6.21 1.62
CA GLY A 108 17.53 -5.38 1.36
C GLY A 108 17.77 -4.36 0.26
N GLN A 109 16.77 -3.56 0.03
CA GLN A 109 16.86 -2.38 -0.82
C GLN A 109 16.03 -1.24 -0.23
N LEU A 110 16.49 -0.02 -0.46
CA LEU A 110 15.70 1.17 -0.24
C LEU A 110 14.90 1.43 -1.52
N LEU A 111 13.61 1.64 -1.37
CA LEU A 111 12.74 2.17 -2.42
C LEU A 111 12.60 3.68 -2.19
N PRO A 112 13.24 4.52 -3.02
CA PRO A 112 13.19 5.97 -2.84
C PRO A 112 11.79 6.56 -2.97
N ASP A 113 11.47 7.56 -2.14
CA ASP A 113 10.17 8.24 -2.15
C ASP A 113 9.93 9.04 -3.46
N ASP A 114 11.00 9.41 -4.17
CA ASP A 114 10.95 10.13 -5.44
C ASP A 114 10.74 9.23 -6.67
N GLY A 115 10.59 7.92 -6.46
CA GLY A 115 10.43 6.93 -7.52
C GLY A 115 11.69 6.61 -8.31
N SER A 116 12.86 7.08 -7.88
CA SER A 116 14.14 6.75 -8.49
C SER A 116 14.52 5.28 -8.29
N ALA A 117 15.59 4.82 -8.95
CA ALA A 117 16.00 3.42 -8.90
C ALA A 117 16.33 2.94 -7.49
N ALA A 118 15.89 1.71 -7.15
CA ALA A 118 16.12 1.10 -5.85
C ALA A 118 17.62 0.98 -5.51
N ILE A 119 17.97 1.29 -4.26
CA ILE A 119 19.33 1.27 -3.74
C ILE A 119 19.54 -0.01 -2.93
N TYR A 120 20.58 -0.77 -3.26
CA TYR A 120 20.91 -2.00 -2.55
C TYR A 120 21.44 -1.71 -1.14
N LEU A 121 20.95 -2.47 -0.16
CA LEU A 121 21.37 -2.45 1.24
C LEU A 121 21.94 -3.84 1.62
N PRO A 122 23.24 -3.97 1.91
CA PRO A 122 23.82 -5.24 2.34
C PRO A 122 23.21 -5.75 3.65
N ALA A 123 23.27 -7.06 3.91
CA ALA A 123 22.79 -7.69 5.13
C ALA A 123 23.34 -7.06 6.42
N ALA A 124 24.57 -6.56 6.39
CA ALA A 124 25.17 -5.85 7.53
C ALA A 124 24.40 -4.57 7.90
N GLN A 125 23.87 -3.84 6.91
CA GLN A 125 23.05 -2.66 7.11
C GLN A 125 21.62 -3.04 7.57
N MET A 126 21.11 -4.16 7.07
CA MET A 126 19.77 -4.66 7.40
C MET A 126 19.64 -5.12 8.86
N ARG A 127 20.77 -5.34 9.58
CA ARG A 127 20.73 -5.76 10.98
C ARG A 127 20.07 -4.73 11.91
N GLU A 128 20.11 -3.45 11.58
CA GLU A 128 19.62 -2.37 12.42
C GLU A 128 18.21 -1.85 12.02
N VAL A 129 17.60 -2.45 11.01
CA VAL A 129 16.31 -2.01 10.46
C VAL A 129 15.36 -3.16 10.20
N MET A 130 14.08 -2.85 10.15
CA MET A 130 13.02 -3.79 9.78
C MET A 130 12.51 -3.50 8.36
N HIS A 131 11.92 -4.50 7.73
CA HIS A 131 11.15 -4.30 6.51
C HIS A 131 10.07 -3.24 6.75
N GLY A 132 9.90 -2.28 5.83
CA GLY A 132 8.93 -1.19 5.96
C GLY A 132 9.44 0.07 6.66
N ASP A 133 10.56 0.03 7.39
CA ASP A 133 11.13 1.23 8.01
C ASP A 133 11.47 2.30 6.97
N ARG A 134 11.33 3.57 7.34
CA ARG A 134 11.70 4.70 6.50
C ARG A 134 13.07 5.23 6.90
N LEU A 135 13.97 5.32 5.93
CA LEU A 135 15.38 5.62 6.15
C LEU A 135 15.87 6.80 5.31
N ALA A 136 16.94 7.43 5.80
CA ALA A 136 17.85 8.27 5.01
C ALA A 136 19.13 7.47 4.73
N VAL A 137 19.48 7.33 3.47
CA VAL A 137 20.60 6.51 2.97
C VAL A 137 21.54 7.37 2.13
N ARG A 138 22.85 7.21 2.33
CA ARG A 138 23.88 7.79 1.47
C ARG A 138 24.24 6.78 0.39
N ILE A 139 24.25 7.24 -0.87
CA ILE A 139 24.72 6.43 -1.99
C ILE A 139 26.24 6.35 -1.94
N GLU A 140 26.76 5.13 -2.09
CA GLU A 140 28.18 4.86 -2.20
C GLU A 140 28.63 4.76 -3.68
N SER A 141 29.94 4.89 -3.91
CA SER A 141 30.52 4.66 -5.23
C SER A 141 30.44 3.19 -5.68
N ALA A 142 30.29 2.28 -4.72
CA ALA A 142 30.15 0.84 -4.95
C ALA A 142 28.79 0.51 -5.60
N ARG A 143 28.81 -0.49 -6.46
CA ARG A 143 27.60 -1.05 -7.08
C ARG A 143 27.51 -2.55 -6.85
N PHE A 144 26.29 -3.04 -6.62
CA PHE A 144 26.00 -4.47 -6.52
C PHE A 144 24.98 -4.87 -7.58
N ARG A 145 25.37 -5.76 -8.50
CA ARG A 145 24.54 -6.22 -9.63
C ARG A 145 23.90 -5.06 -10.42
N GLY A 146 24.66 -4.00 -10.68
CA GLY A 146 24.21 -2.83 -11.43
C GLY A 146 23.43 -1.79 -10.60
N LYS A 147 22.98 -2.10 -9.38
CA LYS A 147 22.33 -1.16 -8.46
C LYS A 147 23.36 -0.38 -7.65
N ALA A 148 23.06 0.88 -7.36
CA ALA A 148 23.82 1.66 -6.40
C ALA A 148 23.74 1.00 -5.01
N GLN A 149 24.84 0.96 -4.28
CA GLN A 149 24.86 0.52 -2.89
C GLN A 149 24.65 1.71 -1.96
N GLY A 150 23.99 1.49 -0.85
CA GLY A 150 23.73 2.54 0.14
C GLY A 150 24.22 2.17 1.53
N THR A 151 24.54 3.21 2.30
CA THR A 151 24.80 3.12 3.74
C THR A 151 23.73 3.88 4.50
N ILE A 152 23.12 3.24 5.50
CA ILE A 152 22.09 3.85 6.34
C ILE A 152 22.74 4.94 7.19
N VAL A 153 22.22 6.15 7.06
CA VAL A 153 22.64 7.31 7.87
C VAL A 153 21.71 7.49 9.05
N GLU A 154 20.41 7.37 8.84
CA GLU A 154 19.41 7.57 9.88
C GLU A 154 18.15 6.74 9.61
N VAL A 155 17.54 6.24 10.69
CA VAL A 155 16.19 5.65 10.69
C VAL A 155 15.21 6.77 11.02
N LEU A 156 14.45 7.20 10.03
CA LEU A 156 13.51 8.31 10.15
C LEU A 156 12.21 7.89 10.85
N GLU A 157 11.75 6.66 10.53
CA GLU A 157 10.48 6.14 11.05
C GLU A 157 10.56 4.63 11.21
N ARG A 158 10.18 4.13 12.37
CA ARG A 158 9.99 2.70 12.66
C ARG A 158 8.53 2.34 12.39
N ARG A 159 8.29 1.62 11.30
CA ARG A 159 6.92 1.27 10.90
C ARG A 159 6.50 -0.11 11.36
N THR A 160 7.42 -1.06 11.43
CA THR A 160 7.13 -2.40 11.96
C THR A 160 7.11 -2.34 13.48
N LYS A 161 5.91 -2.44 14.04
CA LYS A 161 5.65 -2.46 15.48
C LYS A 161 5.30 -3.85 15.98
N GLU A 162 4.70 -4.67 15.12
CA GLU A 162 4.22 -6.01 15.38
C GLU A 162 4.76 -6.98 14.33
N VAL A 163 5.01 -8.20 14.75
CA VAL A 163 5.51 -9.27 13.89
C VAL A 163 4.73 -10.54 14.16
N VAL A 164 4.21 -11.16 13.11
CA VAL A 164 3.56 -12.47 13.16
C VAL A 164 4.55 -13.54 12.78
N GLY A 165 4.50 -14.68 13.47
CA GLY A 165 5.34 -15.82 13.15
C GLY A 165 5.15 -16.97 14.11
N ARG A 166 6.02 -17.96 13.95
CA ARG A 166 6.03 -19.15 14.81
C ARG A 166 6.91 -18.94 16.02
N LEU A 167 6.34 -19.21 17.20
CA LEU A 167 7.06 -19.20 18.46
C LEU A 167 7.86 -20.49 18.61
N HIS A 168 9.11 -20.36 19.03
CA HIS A 168 9.99 -21.47 19.39
C HIS A 168 10.50 -21.27 20.81
N ILE A 169 10.50 -22.34 21.60
CA ILE A 169 11.03 -22.35 22.96
C ILE A 169 12.11 -23.43 23.06
N GLU A 170 13.38 -23.02 23.07
CA GLU A 170 14.52 -23.93 23.12
C GLU A 170 15.37 -23.62 24.35
N SER A 171 15.58 -24.62 25.22
CA SER A 171 16.45 -24.49 26.42
C SER A 171 16.10 -23.27 27.30
N GLY A 172 14.81 -22.94 27.44
CA GLY A 172 14.33 -21.81 28.25
C GLY A 172 14.43 -20.45 27.56
N VAL A 173 14.88 -20.39 26.31
CA VAL A 173 14.90 -19.17 25.49
C VAL A 173 13.78 -19.26 24.47
N ALA A 174 12.91 -18.24 24.46
CA ALA A 174 11.84 -18.13 23.49
C ALA A 174 12.17 -17.10 22.40
N TYR A 175 11.90 -17.45 21.16
CA TYR A 175 12.05 -16.56 20.03
C TYR A 175 10.96 -16.79 18.99
N LEU A 176 10.57 -15.71 18.33
CA LEU A 176 9.68 -15.75 17.18
C LEU A 176 10.48 -15.85 15.89
N THR A 177 10.15 -16.79 15.04
CA THR A 177 10.57 -16.80 13.63
C THR A 177 9.46 -16.14 12.80
N PRO A 178 9.71 -14.96 12.20
CA PRO A 178 8.70 -14.29 11.40
C PRO A 178 8.23 -15.11 10.21
N ASP A 179 6.93 -15.10 9.94
CA ASP A 179 6.34 -15.69 8.75
C ASP A 179 6.69 -14.88 7.48
N ASN A 180 6.75 -13.55 7.61
CA ASN A 180 7.14 -12.69 6.52
C ASN A 180 8.63 -12.88 6.18
N PRO A 181 8.98 -13.47 5.01
CA PRO A 181 10.36 -13.75 4.63
C PRO A 181 11.22 -12.50 4.38
N ARG A 182 10.60 -11.31 4.36
CA ARG A 182 11.31 -10.02 4.26
C ARG A 182 11.82 -9.53 5.60
N ILE A 183 11.45 -10.20 6.71
CA ILE A 183 11.93 -9.93 8.06
C ILE A 183 12.89 -11.04 8.47
N PRO A 184 14.21 -10.87 8.25
CA PRO A 184 15.19 -11.94 8.53
C PRO A 184 15.52 -12.07 10.02
N HIS A 185 15.05 -11.16 10.86
CA HIS A 185 15.33 -11.11 12.28
C HIS A 185 14.44 -12.07 13.06
N ARG A 186 15.03 -12.97 13.86
CA ARG A 186 14.30 -13.62 14.94
C ARG A 186 14.04 -12.59 16.04
N VAL A 187 12.85 -12.57 16.62
CA VAL A 187 12.48 -11.67 17.70
C VAL A 187 12.62 -12.42 19.02
N LEU A 188 13.47 -11.95 19.93
CA LEU A 188 13.58 -12.53 21.27
C LEU A 188 12.33 -12.20 22.08
N VAL A 189 11.77 -13.21 22.75
CA VAL A 189 10.62 -13.04 23.64
C VAL A 189 11.04 -13.47 25.06
N PRO A 190 11.25 -12.53 25.99
CA PRO A 190 11.58 -12.86 27.38
C PRO A 190 10.47 -13.73 28.00
N SER A 191 10.83 -14.65 28.92
CA SER A 191 9.87 -15.60 29.53
C SER A 191 8.70 -14.89 30.22
N GLN A 192 8.94 -13.72 30.81
CA GLN A 192 7.90 -12.91 31.46
C GLN A 192 6.92 -12.27 30.45
N GLN A 193 7.26 -12.28 29.15
CA GLN A 193 6.52 -11.65 28.06
C GLN A 193 5.82 -12.68 27.15
N LEU A 194 5.88 -13.97 27.52
CA LEU A 194 5.25 -15.08 26.75
C LEU A 194 3.73 -15.17 26.98
N GLY A 195 3.26 -14.75 28.15
CA GLY A 195 1.88 -15.01 28.56
C GLY A 195 1.60 -16.52 28.66
N THR A 196 0.55 -16.98 28.00
CA THR A 196 0.15 -18.40 27.93
C THR A 196 0.59 -19.09 26.63
N ALA A 197 1.40 -18.42 25.80
CA ALA A 197 1.85 -18.99 24.54
C ALA A 197 2.81 -20.18 24.77
N VAL A 198 2.68 -21.22 23.92
CA VAL A 198 3.48 -22.43 23.99
C VAL A 198 4.29 -22.63 22.70
N ASP A 199 5.29 -23.52 22.77
CA ASP A 199 6.14 -23.84 21.63
C ASP A 199 5.31 -24.30 20.40
N GLY A 200 5.70 -23.82 19.24
CA GLY A 200 5.10 -24.17 17.95
C GLY A 200 3.87 -23.35 17.54
N GLN A 201 3.29 -22.57 18.44
CA GLN A 201 2.13 -21.72 18.11
C GLN A 201 2.48 -20.56 17.18
N ILE A 202 1.51 -20.12 16.41
CA ILE A 202 1.55 -18.87 15.67
C ILE A 202 1.08 -17.75 16.58
N VAL A 203 1.93 -16.75 16.75
CA VAL A 203 1.66 -15.62 17.64
C VAL A 203 1.98 -14.30 16.94
N MET A 204 1.34 -13.25 17.43
CA MET A 204 1.68 -11.85 17.11
C MET A 204 2.49 -11.29 18.28
N VAL A 205 3.69 -10.79 17.98
CA VAL A 205 4.62 -10.20 18.94
C VAL A 205 4.72 -8.71 18.69
N GLU A 206 4.41 -7.91 19.69
CA GLU A 206 4.68 -6.47 19.70
C GLU A 206 6.13 -6.22 20.08
N LEU A 207 6.85 -5.42 19.26
CA LEU A 207 8.24 -5.09 19.48
C LEU A 207 8.39 -4.07 20.61
N THR A 208 8.99 -4.49 21.71
CA THR A 208 9.36 -3.63 22.84
C THR A 208 10.73 -2.99 22.65
N GLN A 209 11.59 -3.64 21.85
CA GLN A 209 12.88 -3.11 21.44
C GLN A 209 13.10 -3.36 19.94
N GLN A 210 13.38 -2.29 19.22
CA GLN A 210 13.73 -2.35 17.80
C GLN A 210 15.17 -2.86 17.61
N PRO A 211 15.49 -3.48 16.46
CA PRO A 211 16.85 -3.94 16.20
C PRO A 211 17.84 -2.78 16.12
N SER A 212 19.08 -3.07 16.50
CA SER A 212 20.21 -2.15 16.46
C SER A 212 21.44 -2.83 15.85
N ARG A 213 22.55 -2.12 15.73
CA ARG A 213 23.81 -2.71 15.23
C ARG A 213 24.34 -3.85 16.10
N THR A 214 24.00 -3.83 17.40
CA THR A 214 24.55 -4.74 18.42
C THR A 214 23.54 -5.69 19.02
N SER A 215 22.25 -5.45 18.84
CA SER A 215 21.18 -6.26 19.44
C SER A 215 20.06 -6.53 18.43
N GLY A 216 19.54 -7.75 18.43
CA GLY A 216 18.32 -8.10 17.71
C GLY A 216 17.06 -7.47 18.33
N PRO A 217 15.91 -7.56 17.65
CA PRO A 217 14.64 -7.09 18.17
C PRO A 217 14.18 -7.95 19.36
N VAL A 218 13.50 -7.30 20.33
CA VAL A 218 12.87 -7.96 21.48
C VAL A 218 11.39 -7.57 21.50
N GLY A 219 10.53 -8.50 21.88
CA GLY A 219 9.10 -8.22 21.94
C GLY A 219 8.36 -9.02 22.98
N ARG A 220 7.05 -8.77 23.10
CA ARG A 220 6.11 -9.48 23.95
C ARG A 220 5.03 -10.12 23.10
N VAL A 221 4.54 -11.28 23.52
CA VAL A 221 3.35 -11.87 22.88
C VAL A 221 2.15 -10.97 23.15
N ALA A 222 1.60 -10.40 22.09
CA ALA A 222 0.42 -9.55 22.16
C ALA A 222 -0.85 -10.38 21.92
N ARG A 223 -0.79 -11.37 21.01
CA ARG A 223 -1.92 -12.25 20.69
C ARG A 223 -1.43 -13.63 20.28
N ILE A 224 -2.13 -14.67 20.74
CA ILE A 224 -1.97 -16.05 20.25
C ILE A 224 -3.00 -16.22 19.13
N LEU A 225 -2.56 -16.55 17.92
CA LEU A 225 -3.43 -16.73 16.75
C LEU A 225 -3.94 -18.18 16.68
N GLY A 226 -3.14 -19.14 17.14
CA GLY A 226 -3.51 -20.54 17.22
C GLY A 226 -2.35 -21.49 16.94
N ASP A 227 -2.68 -22.77 16.74
CA ASP A 227 -1.68 -23.79 16.46
C ASP A 227 -1.25 -23.76 15.00
N HIS A 228 0.03 -23.98 14.75
CA HIS A 228 0.56 -24.04 13.39
C HIS A 228 -0.13 -25.20 12.61
N GLY A 229 -0.67 -24.89 11.43
CA GLY A 229 -1.39 -25.84 10.58
C GLY A 229 -2.85 -26.05 10.97
N ALA A 230 -3.40 -25.28 11.92
CA ALA A 230 -4.84 -25.26 12.16
C ALA A 230 -5.60 -24.74 10.92
N PRO A 231 -6.80 -25.28 10.61
CA PRO A 231 -7.58 -24.81 9.48
C PRO A 231 -7.80 -23.28 9.51
N GLY A 232 -7.51 -22.60 8.41
CA GLY A 232 -7.62 -21.14 8.29
C GLY A 232 -6.46 -20.33 8.85
N MET A 233 -5.42 -20.96 9.41
CA MET A 233 -4.27 -20.27 10.00
C MET A 233 -3.50 -19.44 8.97
N GLU A 234 -3.39 -19.89 7.72
CA GLU A 234 -2.76 -19.16 6.64
C GLU A 234 -3.47 -17.84 6.37
N THR A 235 -4.80 -17.80 6.48
CA THR A 235 -5.60 -16.56 6.37
C THR A 235 -5.30 -15.63 7.54
N GLU A 236 -5.28 -16.10 8.78
CA GLU A 236 -4.95 -15.30 9.97
C GLU A 236 -3.52 -14.73 9.87
N ILE A 237 -2.54 -15.56 9.47
CA ILE A 237 -1.17 -15.13 9.24
C ILE A 237 -1.12 -14.01 8.18
N ALA A 238 -1.81 -14.20 7.05
CA ALA A 238 -1.83 -13.21 5.98
C ALA A 238 -2.45 -11.87 6.44
N ILE A 239 -3.59 -11.93 7.14
CA ILE A 239 -4.28 -10.75 7.69
C ILE A 239 -3.33 -9.94 8.58
N HIS A 240 -2.72 -10.58 9.55
CA HIS A 240 -1.86 -9.89 10.51
C HIS A 240 -0.49 -9.51 9.96
N SER A 241 0.10 -10.33 9.06
CA SER A 241 1.39 -10.02 8.41
C SER A 241 1.30 -8.83 7.47
N HIS A 242 0.11 -8.56 6.91
CA HIS A 242 -0.16 -7.40 6.07
C HIS A 242 -0.83 -6.26 6.83
N SER A 243 -1.00 -6.38 8.17
CA SER A 243 -1.65 -5.37 9.01
C SER A 243 -3.04 -4.97 8.47
N LEU A 244 -3.79 -5.95 7.96
CA LEU A 244 -5.13 -5.71 7.44
C LEU A 244 -6.10 -5.46 8.61
N PRO A 245 -6.94 -4.41 8.56
CA PRO A 245 -7.89 -4.12 9.62
C PRO A 245 -9.01 -5.17 9.66
N CYS A 246 -9.08 -5.94 10.76
CA CYS A 246 -10.05 -7.04 10.92
C CYS A 246 -11.35 -6.59 11.56
N GLU A 247 -11.29 -5.57 12.40
CA GLU A 247 -12.41 -5.07 13.21
C GLU A 247 -12.73 -3.64 12.82
N PHE A 248 -13.99 -3.25 12.90
CA PHE A 248 -14.38 -1.87 12.72
C PHE A 248 -14.33 -1.13 14.06
N PRO A 249 -13.84 0.13 14.07
CA PRO A 249 -13.94 0.99 15.24
C PRO A 249 -15.38 1.12 15.74
N ALA A 250 -15.58 1.23 17.06
CA ALA A 250 -16.91 1.32 17.67
C ALA A 250 -17.78 2.45 17.08
N ALA A 251 -17.17 3.59 16.75
CA ALA A 251 -17.89 4.71 16.13
C ALA A 251 -18.41 4.37 14.73
N VAL A 252 -17.67 3.59 13.95
CA VAL A 252 -18.05 3.14 12.61
C VAL A 252 -19.19 2.12 12.68
N ALA A 253 -19.08 1.15 13.61
CA ALA A 253 -20.14 0.17 13.84
C ALA A 253 -21.44 0.85 14.30
N ALA A 254 -21.36 1.76 15.28
CA ALA A 254 -22.52 2.50 15.77
C ALA A 254 -23.19 3.38 14.68
N GLU A 255 -22.41 3.99 13.79
CA GLU A 255 -22.96 4.77 12.67
C GLU A 255 -23.68 3.85 11.68
N ALA A 256 -23.07 2.70 11.32
CA ALA A 256 -23.69 1.74 10.41
C ALA A 256 -25.00 1.17 10.97
N ASP A 257 -25.01 0.80 12.25
CA ASP A 257 -26.20 0.29 12.95
C ASP A 257 -27.31 1.34 13.07
N GLY A 258 -26.93 2.61 13.16
CA GLY A 258 -27.86 3.74 13.24
C GLY A 258 -28.76 3.91 12.01
N PHE A 259 -28.37 3.39 10.84
CA PHE A 259 -29.23 3.40 9.64
C PHE A 259 -30.35 2.35 9.69
N GLY A 260 -30.28 1.38 10.58
CA GLY A 260 -31.26 0.29 10.67
C GLY A 260 -31.15 -0.70 9.51
N THR A 261 -32.28 -1.40 9.21
CA THR A 261 -32.30 -2.47 8.20
C THR A 261 -33.14 -2.16 6.96
N ARG A 262 -33.82 -0.99 6.95
CA ARG A 262 -34.70 -0.55 5.84
C ARG A 262 -34.43 0.89 5.50
N ILE A 263 -34.58 1.22 4.22
CA ILE A 263 -34.47 2.60 3.76
C ILE A 263 -35.63 3.43 4.36
N PRO A 264 -35.36 4.61 4.91
CA PRO A 264 -36.40 5.48 5.43
C PRO A 264 -37.21 6.14 4.29
N GLN A 265 -38.46 6.45 4.54
CA GLN A 265 -39.36 6.99 3.50
C GLN A 265 -38.91 8.36 2.95
N ASP A 266 -38.30 9.17 3.78
CA ASP A 266 -37.75 10.47 3.40
C ASP A 266 -36.55 10.34 2.46
N ALA A 267 -35.76 9.24 2.53
CA ALA A 267 -34.67 8.97 1.62
C ALA A 267 -35.16 8.64 0.19
N ILE A 268 -36.40 8.25 0.03
CA ILE A 268 -37.01 7.96 -1.29
C ILE A 268 -37.50 9.29 -1.96
N ALA A 269 -37.76 10.30 -1.18
CA ALA A 269 -38.32 11.56 -1.68
C ALA A 269 -37.34 12.19 -2.72
N GLY A 270 -37.91 12.57 -3.88
CA GLY A 270 -37.15 13.18 -4.98
C GLY A 270 -36.40 12.20 -5.89
N ARG A 271 -36.39 10.91 -5.58
CA ARG A 271 -35.76 9.84 -6.40
C ARG A 271 -36.77 9.32 -7.43
N GLU A 272 -36.25 8.87 -8.57
CA GLU A 272 -37.07 8.23 -9.61
C GLU A 272 -37.42 6.79 -9.18
N ASP A 273 -38.72 6.44 -9.28
CA ASP A 273 -39.21 5.12 -8.88
C ASP A 273 -39.01 4.10 -10.02
N LEU A 274 -38.07 3.19 -9.84
CA LEU A 274 -37.75 2.09 -10.77
C LEU A 274 -38.27 0.73 -10.31
N ARG A 275 -39.06 0.66 -9.22
CA ARG A 275 -39.56 -0.61 -8.66
C ARG A 275 -40.52 -1.37 -9.58
N HIS A 276 -41.03 -0.68 -10.61
CA HIS A 276 -41.85 -1.28 -11.67
C HIS A 276 -41.04 -1.98 -12.77
N LEU A 277 -39.70 -1.80 -12.80
CA LEU A 277 -38.81 -2.44 -13.76
C LEU A 277 -38.28 -3.76 -13.21
N GLU A 278 -38.13 -4.75 -14.09
CA GLU A 278 -37.57 -6.07 -13.75
C GLU A 278 -36.04 -6.01 -13.74
N LEU A 279 -35.47 -5.20 -12.83
CA LEU A 279 -34.03 -5.13 -12.58
C LEU A 279 -33.56 -6.44 -11.92
N VAL A 280 -32.41 -6.95 -12.37
CA VAL A 280 -31.78 -8.17 -11.83
C VAL A 280 -30.34 -7.90 -11.48
N THR A 281 -29.82 -8.61 -10.47
CA THR A 281 -28.39 -8.70 -10.20
C THR A 281 -27.84 -9.99 -10.82
N ILE A 282 -26.59 -9.97 -11.31
CA ILE A 282 -25.94 -11.13 -11.94
C ILE A 282 -24.51 -11.20 -11.40
N ASP A 283 -24.26 -12.16 -10.49
CA ASP A 283 -23.04 -12.22 -9.70
C ASP A 283 -22.48 -13.64 -9.59
N GLY A 284 -21.36 -13.81 -8.88
CA GLY A 284 -20.85 -15.11 -8.48
C GLY A 284 -21.78 -15.83 -7.52
N GLU A 285 -21.65 -17.17 -7.41
CA GLU A 285 -22.51 -17.98 -6.55
C GLU A 285 -22.41 -17.60 -5.07
N ASP A 286 -21.22 -17.19 -4.66
CA ASP A 286 -20.88 -16.91 -3.26
C ASP A 286 -21.06 -15.42 -2.87
N ALA A 287 -21.40 -14.55 -3.85
CA ALA A 287 -21.60 -13.12 -3.61
C ALA A 287 -22.76 -12.83 -2.67
N ARG A 288 -22.58 -11.84 -1.80
CA ARG A 288 -23.59 -11.32 -0.84
C ARG A 288 -23.81 -9.82 -0.96
N ASP A 289 -22.85 -9.15 -1.52
CA ASP A 289 -22.75 -7.70 -1.79
C ASP A 289 -23.09 -7.46 -3.28
N PHE A 290 -24.36 -7.27 -3.57
CA PHE A 290 -24.83 -7.02 -4.94
C PHE A 290 -24.79 -5.52 -5.21
N ASP A 291 -23.72 -5.05 -5.83
CA ASP A 291 -23.46 -3.62 -6.03
C ASP A 291 -24.21 -3.05 -7.24
N ASP A 292 -24.48 -3.89 -8.26
CA ASP A 292 -25.13 -3.46 -9.48
C ASP A 292 -26.32 -4.34 -9.88
N ALA A 293 -27.32 -3.67 -10.46
CA ALA A 293 -28.46 -4.32 -11.09
C ALA A 293 -28.69 -3.74 -12.48
N VAL A 294 -29.13 -4.60 -13.38
CA VAL A 294 -29.28 -4.26 -14.80
C VAL A 294 -30.68 -4.56 -15.31
N TRP A 295 -31.11 -3.75 -16.25
CA TRP A 295 -32.32 -3.94 -17.00
C TRP A 295 -32.12 -3.50 -18.44
N CYS A 296 -32.76 -4.20 -19.39
CA CYS A 296 -32.68 -3.86 -20.79
C CYS A 296 -34.00 -4.16 -21.52
N GLU A 297 -34.31 -3.30 -22.49
CA GLU A 297 -35.37 -3.57 -23.45
C GLU A 297 -34.91 -3.27 -24.89
N ARG A 298 -35.42 -4.02 -25.82
CA ARG A 298 -35.22 -3.78 -27.26
C ARG A 298 -36.04 -2.55 -27.68
N ARG A 299 -35.44 -1.65 -28.45
CA ARG A 299 -36.09 -0.48 -29.07
C ARG A 299 -35.78 -0.45 -30.55
N SER A 300 -36.53 0.36 -31.31
CA SER A 300 -36.20 0.60 -32.73
C SER A 300 -34.79 1.15 -32.86
N GLY A 301 -33.91 0.45 -33.61
CA GLY A 301 -32.52 0.82 -33.84
C GLY A 301 -31.56 0.55 -32.70
N GLY A 302 -31.94 -0.24 -31.69
CA GLY A 302 -30.99 -0.59 -30.59
C GLY A 302 -31.67 -0.99 -29.30
N TRP A 303 -31.10 -0.50 -28.18
CA TRP A 303 -31.52 -0.87 -26.81
C TRP A 303 -31.65 0.35 -25.88
N ARG A 304 -32.53 0.21 -24.93
CA ARG A 304 -32.53 1.02 -23.71
C ARG A 304 -31.99 0.16 -22.57
N VAL A 305 -30.90 0.58 -21.98
CA VAL A 305 -30.24 -0.12 -20.86
C VAL A 305 -30.29 0.76 -19.64
N ILE A 306 -30.62 0.20 -18.50
CA ILE A 306 -30.50 0.86 -17.19
C ILE A 306 -29.52 0.03 -16.36
N VAL A 307 -28.51 0.71 -15.84
CA VAL A 307 -27.57 0.19 -14.83
C VAL A 307 -27.87 0.96 -13.54
N ALA A 308 -28.23 0.24 -12.49
CA ALA A 308 -28.47 0.79 -11.16
C ALA A 308 -27.35 0.31 -10.24
N ILE A 309 -26.60 1.24 -9.68
CA ILE A 309 -25.53 0.97 -8.72
C ILE A 309 -26.02 1.36 -7.32
N ALA A 310 -25.69 0.57 -6.30
CA ALA A 310 -26.01 0.88 -4.92
C ALA A 310 -25.54 2.30 -4.55
N ASP A 311 -26.45 3.13 -4.00
CA ASP A 311 -26.10 4.50 -3.61
C ASP A 311 -25.39 4.53 -2.24
N VAL A 312 -24.15 4.05 -2.26
CA VAL A 312 -23.27 4.04 -1.07
C VAL A 312 -23.05 5.46 -0.53
N ALA A 313 -23.03 6.47 -1.41
CA ALA A 313 -22.81 7.86 -1.03
C ALA A 313 -23.97 8.46 -0.21
N HIS A 314 -25.13 7.82 -0.20
CA HIS A 314 -26.22 8.20 0.71
C HIS A 314 -25.84 7.97 2.18
N TYR A 315 -25.13 6.89 2.48
CA TYR A 315 -24.73 6.46 3.82
C TYR A 315 -23.33 6.98 4.21
N VAL A 316 -22.37 6.81 3.30
CA VAL A 316 -20.96 7.19 3.52
C VAL A 316 -20.78 8.64 3.09
N ARG A 317 -20.85 9.55 4.06
CA ARG A 317 -20.71 10.99 3.81
C ARG A 317 -19.28 11.45 4.05
N PRO A 318 -18.76 12.41 3.26
CA PRO A 318 -17.39 12.90 3.42
C PRO A 318 -17.10 13.35 4.86
N GLY A 319 -16.05 12.75 5.46
CA GLY A 319 -15.56 13.08 6.80
C GLY A 319 -16.31 12.41 7.97
N ASN A 320 -17.34 11.59 7.71
CA ASN A 320 -17.95 10.78 8.77
C ASN A 320 -17.05 9.56 9.13
N PRO A 321 -17.28 8.88 10.27
CA PRO A 321 -16.52 7.70 10.65
C PRO A 321 -16.43 6.61 9.57
N LEU A 322 -17.52 6.35 8.84
CA LEU A 322 -17.54 5.40 7.72
C LEU A 322 -16.63 5.81 6.57
N ASP A 323 -16.58 7.09 6.18
CA ASP A 323 -15.69 7.58 5.10
C ASP A 323 -14.22 7.50 5.51
N VAL A 324 -13.91 7.86 6.75
CA VAL A 324 -12.53 7.79 7.27
C VAL A 324 -12.02 6.35 7.26
N GLU A 325 -12.82 5.41 7.78
CA GLU A 325 -12.46 3.99 7.83
C GLU A 325 -12.40 3.36 6.43
N ALA A 326 -13.36 3.69 5.55
CA ALA A 326 -13.36 3.19 4.17
C ALA A 326 -12.13 3.66 3.38
N ARG A 327 -11.64 4.88 3.62
CA ARG A 327 -10.40 5.39 3.03
C ARG A 327 -9.17 4.66 3.54
N GLU A 328 -9.13 4.34 4.83
CA GLU A 328 -8.03 3.60 5.45
C GLU A 328 -7.97 2.17 4.90
N ARG A 329 -9.12 1.50 4.76
CA ARG A 329 -9.20 0.16 4.17
C ARG A 329 -8.91 0.14 2.67
N GLY A 330 -9.41 1.13 1.94
CA GLY A 330 -9.22 1.33 0.50
C GLY A 330 -9.99 0.35 -0.40
N THR A 331 -10.19 -0.90 0.04
CA THR A 331 -10.92 -1.95 -0.69
C THR A 331 -11.37 -3.06 0.26
N SER A 332 -12.31 -3.89 -0.16
CA SER A 332 -12.56 -5.18 0.49
C SER A 332 -11.45 -6.17 0.13
N VAL A 333 -11.10 -7.07 1.05
CA VAL A 333 -10.10 -8.12 0.83
C VAL A 333 -10.79 -9.48 0.92
N TYR A 334 -10.71 -10.24 -0.16
CA TYR A 334 -11.38 -11.54 -0.29
C TYR A 334 -10.37 -12.67 -0.08
N PHE A 335 -10.55 -13.42 1.01
CA PHE A 335 -9.88 -14.70 1.25
C PHE A 335 -10.79 -15.83 0.84
N PRO A 336 -10.25 -17.03 0.59
CA PRO A 336 -11.09 -18.15 0.15
C PRO A 336 -12.22 -18.53 1.12
N ASN A 337 -12.03 -18.29 2.42
CA ASN A 337 -12.98 -18.65 3.50
C ASN A 337 -13.54 -17.44 4.27
N ARG A 338 -13.07 -16.23 3.98
CA ARG A 338 -13.43 -15.01 4.73
C ARG A 338 -13.28 -13.77 3.86
N VAL A 339 -14.13 -12.79 4.10
CA VAL A 339 -14.01 -11.44 3.52
C VAL A 339 -13.74 -10.43 4.63
N LEU A 340 -12.79 -9.54 4.42
CA LEU A 340 -12.62 -8.32 5.21
C LEU A 340 -13.22 -7.16 4.41
N PRO A 341 -14.47 -6.77 4.69
CA PRO A 341 -15.17 -5.81 3.86
C PRO A 341 -14.67 -4.37 4.11
N MET A 342 -14.74 -3.53 3.08
CA MET A 342 -14.41 -2.11 3.17
C MET A 342 -15.41 -1.33 4.04
N LEU A 343 -16.67 -1.75 4.04
CA LEU A 343 -17.76 -1.19 4.84
C LEU A 343 -18.33 -2.25 5.77
N PRO A 344 -18.92 -1.88 6.94
CA PRO A 344 -19.62 -2.82 7.81
C PRO A 344 -20.69 -3.62 7.06
N GLU A 345 -20.89 -4.89 7.43
CA GLU A 345 -21.84 -5.80 6.77
C GLU A 345 -23.29 -5.27 6.78
N ALA A 346 -23.67 -4.47 7.78
CA ALA A 346 -24.95 -3.80 7.82
C ALA A 346 -25.18 -2.92 6.57
N LEU A 347 -24.12 -2.38 5.99
CA LEU A 347 -24.16 -1.64 4.73
C LEU A 347 -23.82 -2.54 3.53
N SER A 348 -22.64 -3.17 3.49
CA SER A 348 -22.16 -3.91 2.32
C SER A 348 -23.07 -5.08 1.95
N ASN A 349 -23.44 -5.91 2.92
CA ASN A 349 -24.37 -7.01 2.73
C ASN A 349 -25.83 -6.64 3.04
N GLY A 350 -26.05 -5.44 3.59
CA GLY A 350 -27.34 -4.95 4.06
C GLY A 350 -27.95 -3.91 3.12
N LEU A 351 -27.91 -2.64 3.55
CA LEU A 351 -28.63 -1.55 2.88
C LEU A 351 -28.08 -1.20 1.49
N CYS A 352 -26.80 -1.45 1.23
CA CYS A 352 -26.19 -1.23 -0.09
C CYS A 352 -26.34 -2.44 -1.03
N SER A 353 -26.55 -3.65 -0.51
CA SER A 353 -26.74 -4.84 -1.36
C SER A 353 -28.13 -4.82 -2.03
N LEU A 354 -28.16 -4.87 -3.36
CA LEU A 354 -29.38 -4.81 -4.18
C LEU A 354 -30.14 -6.15 -4.18
N LYS A 355 -30.49 -6.61 -2.99
CA LYS A 355 -31.17 -7.90 -2.75
C LYS A 355 -32.52 -7.98 -3.43
N PRO A 356 -32.96 -9.20 -3.86
CA PRO A 356 -34.30 -9.42 -4.37
C PRO A 356 -35.40 -9.02 -3.38
N ASP A 357 -36.48 -8.47 -3.91
CA ASP A 357 -37.70 -8.11 -3.19
C ASP A 357 -37.55 -7.05 -2.07
N GLU A 358 -36.38 -6.39 -2.01
CA GLU A 358 -36.12 -5.29 -1.08
C GLU A 358 -35.94 -3.96 -1.80
N ASP A 359 -36.53 -2.88 -1.24
CA ASP A 359 -36.29 -1.53 -1.74
C ASP A 359 -34.88 -1.09 -1.45
N ARG A 360 -34.18 -0.53 -2.45
CA ARG A 360 -32.80 -0.04 -2.35
C ARG A 360 -32.63 1.31 -3.04
N LEU A 361 -31.83 2.16 -2.43
CA LEU A 361 -31.41 3.42 -3.05
C LEU A 361 -30.30 3.14 -4.06
N CYS A 362 -30.39 3.75 -5.22
CA CYS A 362 -29.43 3.55 -6.29
C CYS A 362 -29.12 4.84 -7.04
N LEU A 363 -27.90 4.90 -7.56
CA LEU A 363 -27.50 5.84 -8.60
C LEU A 363 -27.59 5.14 -9.95
N CYS A 364 -28.39 5.68 -10.85
CA CYS A 364 -28.71 5.03 -12.10
C CYS A 364 -28.04 5.70 -13.30
N CYS A 365 -27.68 4.89 -14.28
CA CYS A 365 -27.29 5.32 -15.61
C CYS A 365 -28.26 4.72 -16.64
N GLU A 366 -29.06 5.55 -17.30
CA GLU A 366 -29.85 5.13 -18.45
C GLU A 366 -29.08 5.40 -19.74
N LEU A 367 -28.96 4.38 -20.60
CA LEU A 367 -28.25 4.45 -21.85
C LEU A 367 -29.19 4.15 -23.03
N ARG A 368 -29.03 4.89 -24.12
CA ARG A 368 -29.56 4.55 -25.44
C ARG A 368 -28.39 4.02 -26.29
N VAL A 369 -28.47 2.77 -26.66
CA VAL A 369 -27.40 2.05 -27.36
C VAL A 369 -27.88 1.67 -28.75
N GLY A 370 -27.13 2.07 -29.78
CA GLY A 370 -27.40 1.69 -31.17
C GLY A 370 -27.03 0.24 -31.45
N GLU A 371 -27.49 -0.32 -32.59
CA GLU A 371 -27.11 -1.66 -33.04
C GLU A 371 -25.60 -1.81 -33.27
N ASP A 372 -24.92 -0.71 -33.55
CA ASP A 372 -23.47 -0.62 -33.71
C ASP A 372 -22.71 -0.55 -32.38
N GLY A 373 -23.42 -0.58 -31.24
CA GLY A 373 -22.85 -0.51 -29.89
C GLY A 373 -22.42 0.92 -29.47
N ARG A 374 -22.76 1.97 -30.22
CA ARG A 374 -22.53 3.34 -29.84
C ARG A 374 -23.59 3.82 -28.88
N ILE A 375 -23.15 4.50 -27.80
CA ILE A 375 -24.04 5.18 -26.87
C ILE A 375 -24.45 6.50 -27.53
N THR A 376 -25.75 6.66 -27.82
CA THR A 376 -26.30 7.85 -28.46
C THR A 376 -26.84 8.86 -27.45
N ARG A 377 -27.21 8.39 -26.26
CA ARG A 377 -27.68 9.21 -25.15
C ARG A 377 -27.39 8.52 -23.82
N SER A 378 -27.04 9.31 -22.80
CA SER A 378 -26.93 8.86 -21.41
C SER A 378 -27.60 9.84 -20.47
N ARG A 379 -28.10 9.35 -19.35
CA ARG A 379 -28.70 10.15 -18.26
C ARG A 379 -28.34 9.50 -16.94
N PHE A 380 -27.89 10.30 -15.98
CA PHE A 380 -27.61 9.89 -14.61
C PHE A 380 -28.67 10.48 -13.69
N PHE A 381 -29.15 9.70 -12.72
CA PHE A 381 -30.15 10.13 -11.77
C PHE A 381 -30.17 9.24 -10.54
N GLU A 382 -30.65 9.77 -9.44
CA GLU A 382 -30.90 9.01 -8.21
C GLU A 382 -32.24 8.27 -8.32
N GLY A 383 -32.24 6.99 -7.94
CA GLY A 383 -33.43 6.15 -8.02
C GLY A 383 -33.70 5.36 -6.75
N VAL A 384 -34.90 4.81 -6.67
CA VAL A 384 -35.26 3.71 -5.78
C VAL A 384 -35.66 2.52 -6.64
N MET A 385 -35.08 1.38 -6.35
CA MET A 385 -35.31 0.15 -7.10
C MET A 385 -35.69 -1.02 -6.19
N ARG A 386 -36.20 -2.09 -6.82
CA ARG A 386 -36.38 -3.40 -6.20
C ARG A 386 -35.93 -4.45 -7.20
N SER A 387 -34.89 -5.22 -6.88
CA SER A 387 -34.46 -6.33 -7.74
C SER A 387 -35.52 -7.42 -7.73
N VAL A 388 -35.82 -8.00 -8.90
CA VAL A 388 -36.79 -9.10 -9.03
C VAL A 388 -36.14 -10.48 -8.94
N ALA A 389 -34.82 -10.57 -9.10
CA ALA A 389 -34.07 -11.81 -8.99
C ALA A 389 -32.57 -11.55 -8.81
N ARG A 390 -31.95 -12.41 -7.99
CA ARG A 390 -30.51 -12.60 -7.97
C ARG A 390 -30.18 -13.78 -8.91
N LEU A 391 -29.42 -13.53 -9.96
CA LEU A 391 -28.97 -14.53 -10.92
C LEU A 391 -27.48 -14.80 -10.76
N THR A 392 -27.01 -15.98 -11.19
CA THR A 392 -25.59 -16.25 -11.22
C THR A 392 -25.04 -16.17 -12.64
N TYR A 393 -23.73 -15.87 -12.77
CA TYR A 393 -23.05 -15.90 -14.07
C TYR A 393 -23.23 -17.26 -14.76
N ARG A 394 -23.23 -18.35 -13.99
CA ARG A 394 -23.43 -19.70 -14.52
C ARG A 394 -24.84 -19.88 -15.07
N ASP A 395 -25.88 -19.56 -14.29
CA ASP A 395 -27.26 -19.73 -14.70
C ASP A 395 -27.58 -18.93 -15.98
N VAL A 396 -27.10 -17.67 -16.02
CA VAL A 396 -27.28 -16.81 -17.19
C VAL A 396 -26.46 -17.33 -18.39
N GLY A 397 -25.23 -17.80 -18.17
CA GLY A 397 -24.39 -18.40 -19.20
C GLY A 397 -25.06 -19.62 -19.84
N GLU A 398 -25.51 -20.59 -19.02
CA GLU A 398 -26.23 -21.78 -19.50
C GLU A 398 -27.51 -21.44 -20.26
N PHE A 399 -28.26 -20.44 -19.76
CA PHE A 399 -29.43 -19.92 -20.46
C PHE A 399 -29.09 -19.35 -21.83
N LEU A 400 -28.03 -18.56 -21.96
CA LEU A 400 -27.64 -17.91 -23.20
C LEU A 400 -27.00 -18.87 -24.22
N GLU A 401 -26.36 -19.95 -23.75
CA GLU A 401 -25.86 -21.02 -24.64
C GLU A 401 -26.99 -21.85 -25.29
N LYS A 402 -28.04 -22.10 -24.53
CA LYS A 402 -29.19 -22.95 -25.01
C LYS A 402 -30.53 -22.26 -24.76
N PRO A 403 -30.75 -21.07 -25.33
CA PRO A 403 -31.96 -20.29 -25.04
C PRO A 403 -33.28 -20.97 -25.42
N ALA A 404 -33.25 -21.95 -26.31
CA ALA A 404 -34.45 -22.73 -26.71
C ALA A 404 -34.76 -23.90 -25.74
N ALA A 405 -33.84 -24.23 -24.81
CA ALA A 405 -34.08 -25.26 -23.79
C ALA A 405 -35.06 -24.75 -22.73
N LYS A 406 -35.63 -25.69 -21.95
CA LYS A 406 -36.45 -25.36 -20.78
C LYS A 406 -35.54 -25.02 -19.59
N HIS A 407 -35.68 -23.84 -19.02
CA HIS A 407 -34.95 -23.37 -17.88
C HIS A 407 -35.84 -23.26 -16.64
N ALA A 408 -35.21 -22.87 -15.51
CA ALA A 408 -35.96 -22.62 -14.28
C ALA A 408 -37.03 -21.52 -14.47
N PRO A 409 -38.20 -21.61 -13.84
CA PRO A 409 -39.30 -20.65 -14.03
C PRO A 409 -38.91 -19.19 -13.86
N GLY A 410 -37.97 -18.88 -12.94
CA GLY A 410 -37.46 -17.53 -12.75
C GLY A 410 -36.71 -16.97 -13.95
N LEU A 411 -35.86 -17.79 -14.60
CA LEU A 411 -35.15 -17.41 -15.82
C LEU A 411 -36.09 -17.27 -17.00
N GLU A 412 -37.10 -18.19 -17.12
CA GLU A 412 -38.09 -18.14 -18.16
C GLU A 412 -38.91 -16.84 -18.14
N ARG A 413 -39.30 -16.38 -16.95
CA ARG A 413 -39.98 -15.09 -16.78
C ARG A 413 -39.16 -13.94 -17.29
N LEU A 414 -37.84 -13.98 -17.12
CA LEU A 414 -36.88 -12.92 -17.48
C LEU A 414 -36.32 -13.09 -18.90
N ARG A 415 -36.74 -14.09 -19.66
CA ARG A 415 -36.22 -14.45 -21.00
C ARG A 415 -36.02 -13.23 -21.89
N GLU A 416 -37.04 -12.43 -22.07
CA GLU A 416 -36.96 -11.25 -22.96
C GLU A 416 -35.91 -10.25 -22.51
N ARG A 417 -35.79 -10.04 -21.21
CA ARG A 417 -34.82 -9.10 -20.60
C ARG A 417 -33.39 -9.62 -20.78
N LEU A 418 -33.18 -10.90 -20.50
CA LEU A 418 -31.86 -11.53 -20.64
C LEU A 418 -31.40 -11.56 -22.11
N LEU A 419 -32.31 -11.86 -23.06
CA LEU A 419 -31.98 -11.81 -24.48
C LEU A 419 -31.71 -10.39 -24.98
N ALA A 420 -32.43 -9.39 -24.46
CA ALA A 420 -32.17 -7.97 -24.76
C ALA A 420 -30.81 -7.52 -24.21
N LEU A 421 -30.50 -7.86 -22.97
CA LEU A 421 -29.19 -7.62 -22.35
C LEU A 421 -28.06 -8.24 -23.17
N HIS A 422 -28.21 -9.52 -23.57
CA HIS A 422 -27.22 -10.22 -24.37
C HIS A 422 -27.04 -9.58 -25.76
N GLY A 423 -28.13 -9.10 -26.37
CA GLY A 423 -28.06 -8.34 -27.63
C GLY A 423 -27.28 -7.04 -27.50
N ALA A 424 -27.53 -6.26 -26.43
CA ALA A 424 -26.79 -5.05 -26.12
C ALA A 424 -25.31 -5.35 -25.84
N TYR A 425 -25.03 -6.39 -25.05
CA TYR A 425 -23.67 -6.86 -24.78
C TYR A 425 -22.89 -7.17 -26.07
N LYS A 426 -23.49 -7.96 -26.98
CA LYS A 426 -22.86 -8.28 -28.27
C LYS A 426 -22.53 -7.04 -29.09
N SER A 427 -23.36 -6.00 -29.02
CA SER A 427 -23.10 -4.75 -29.73
C SER A 427 -21.95 -3.96 -29.08
N PHE A 428 -21.87 -3.92 -27.74
CA PHE A 428 -20.74 -3.35 -27.04
C PHE A 428 -19.43 -4.06 -27.35
N ILE A 429 -19.39 -5.40 -27.37
CA ILE A 429 -18.19 -6.17 -27.73
C ILE A 429 -17.74 -5.84 -29.13
N ARG A 430 -18.65 -5.82 -30.13
CA ARG A 430 -18.29 -5.44 -31.52
C ARG A 430 -17.69 -4.03 -31.58
N ALA A 431 -18.31 -3.07 -30.91
CA ALA A 431 -17.81 -1.70 -30.87
C ALA A 431 -16.43 -1.61 -30.18
N ARG A 432 -16.24 -2.38 -29.09
CA ARG A 432 -14.97 -2.45 -28.34
C ARG A 432 -13.86 -3.04 -29.21
N SER A 433 -14.10 -4.19 -29.85
CA SER A 433 -13.14 -4.84 -30.75
C SER A 433 -12.80 -3.92 -31.95
N GLY A 434 -13.80 -3.22 -32.50
CA GLY A 434 -13.58 -2.25 -33.57
C GLY A 434 -12.71 -1.04 -33.19
N ARG A 435 -12.61 -0.71 -31.89
CA ARG A 435 -11.69 0.32 -31.37
C ARG A 435 -10.30 -0.22 -31.05
N GLY A 436 -10.02 -1.50 -31.28
CA GLY A 436 -8.72 -2.12 -31.01
C GLY A 436 -8.48 -2.42 -29.53
N ALA A 437 -9.52 -2.62 -28.72
CA ALA A 437 -9.38 -3.05 -27.34
C ALA A 437 -8.74 -4.44 -27.28
N LEU A 438 -7.75 -4.61 -26.39
CA LEU A 438 -7.14 -5.92 -26.12
C LEU A 438 -8.03 -6.69 -25.16
N GLU A 439 -8.25 -7.98 -25.49
CA GLU A 439 -8.85 -8.94 -24.58
C GLU A 439 -7.72 -9.75 -23.94
N LEU A 440 -7.60 -9.65 -22.61
CA LEU A 440 -6.65 -10.43 -21.83
C LEU A 440 -7.44 -11.51 -21.09
N ASP A 441 -7.28 -12.73 -21.52
CA ASP A 441 -7.88 -13.90 -20.85
C ASP A 441 -6.86 -14.45 -19.86
N THR A 442 -7.03 -14.06 -18.58
CA THR A 442 -6.19 -14.55 -17.48
C THR A 442 -6.93 -15.62 -16.70
N PRO A 443 -6.35 -16.82 -16.49
CA PRO A 443 -7.00 -17.86 -15.70
C PRO A 443 -7.16 -17.39 -14.26
N GLU A 444 -8.36 -17.54 -13.72
CA GLU A 444 -8.67 -17.30 -12.31
C GLU A 444 -8.68 -18.63 -11.55
N LEU A 445 -7.93 -18.71 -10.44
CA LEU A 445 -7.88 -19.91 -9.61
C LEU A 445 -8.99 -19.85 -8.57
N LYS A 446 -9.88 -20.82 -8.56
CA LYS A 446 -10.88 -21.03 -7.51
C LYS A 446 -10.38 -22.11 -6.55
N LEU A 447 -10.09 -21.72 -5.30
CA LEU A 447 -9.76 -22.67 -4.23
C LEU A 447 -11.04 -23.27 -3.68
N LYS A 448 -11.06 -24.59 -3.55
CA LYS A 448 -12.11 -25.33 -2.84
C LYS A 448 -11.50 -25.97 -1.62
N PHE A 449 -12.16 -25.83 -0.49
CA PHE A 449 -11.77 -26.46 0.76
C PHE A 449 -12.61 -27.72 0.96
N ASP A 450 -11.99 -28.76 1.48
CA ASP A 450 -12.72 -29.91 2.02
C ASP A 450 -13.40 -29.51 3.33
N GLU A 451 -14.56 -30.13 3.65
CA GLU A 451 -15.32 -29.90 4.89
C GLU A 451 -14.58 -30.35 6.14
#